data_2dcfa3cf082c1b391d2e1cefc244f473
#
_entry.id   2dcfa3cf082c1b391d2e1cefc244f473
#
_cell.length_a   1.000
_cell.length_b   1.000
_cell.length_c   1.000
_cell.angle_alpha   90.00
_cell.angle_beta   90.00
_cell.angle_gamma   90.00
#
_symmetry.space_group_name_H-M   'P 1'
#
loop_
_entity.id
_entity.type
_entity.pdbx_description
1 polymer ?
#
loop_
_entity_poly.entity_id
_entity_poly.type
_entity_poly.pdbx_seq_one_letter_code
_entity_poly.pdbx_strand_id
1 'polypeptide(L)'
;MSFMLALPKISLHGAGAIGDMVKLVAGKRWGKALIVTDGQLVKLGLLDSLFTTLDEQQMSYHLFDEVFPNPTEALVQKGYAAYREAGCDYLIAFGGGSPIDTAKAIKILTANPGPSTDYSGVGKVKNAGVPLVAINTTAGTAAEMTSNAVIIDLSLIHI
;
A
#
# COMPACT_ATOMS: atom_id res chain seq x y z
N MET A 1 -3.58 -27.76 -18.84
CA MET A 1 -3.34 -27.13 -17.52
C MET A 1 -3.82 -25.70 -17.65
N SER A 2 -4.76 -25.22 -16.80
CA SER A 2 -5.23 -23.83 -16.80
C SER A 2 -4.54 -23.06 -15.68
N PHE A 3 -4.29 -21.77 -15.87
CA PHE A 3 -3.80 -20.88 -14.83
C PHE A 3 -4.65 -19.60 -14.81
N MET A 4 -4.74 -18.99 -13.64
CA MET A 4 -5.46 -17.74 -13.45
C MET A 4 -4.44 -16.61 -13.30
N LEU A 5 -4.59 -15.54 -14.08
CA LEU A 5 -3.85 -14.30 -13.97
C LEU A 5 -4.80 -13.21 -13.45
N ALA A 6 -4.51 -12.68 -12.26
CA ALA A 6 -5.24 -11.55 -11.72
C ALA A 6 -4.39 -10.29 -11.84
N LEU A 7 -4.87 -9.30 -12.57
CA LEU A 7 -4.19 -8.02 -12.78
C LEU A 7 -4.93 -6.88 -12.07
N PRO A 8 -4.27 -5.74 -11.79
CA PRO A 8 -4.95 -4.54 -11.33
C PRO A 8 -6.09 -4.14 -12.27
N LYS A 9 -7.19 -3.65 -11.72
CA LYS A 9 -8.35 -3.21 -12.52
C LYS A 9 -8.02 -2.02 -13.44
N ILE A 10 -7.11 -1.16 -13.00
CA ILE A 10 -6.67 0.04 -13.71
C ILE A 10 -5.16 0.14 -13.55
N SER A 11 -4.48 0.45 -14.63
CA SER A 11 -3.04 0.72 -14.65
C SER A 11 -2.80 1.99 -15.47
N LEU A 12 -2.08 2.94 -14.90
CA LEU A 12 -1.74 4.22 -15.52
C LEU A 12 -0.23 4.29 -15.74
N HIS A 13 0.19 4.65 -16.93
CA HIS A 13 1.60 4.68 -17.30
C HIS A 13 1.96 5.99 -18.00
N GLY A 14 3.15 6.49 -17.75
CA GLY A 14 3.74 7.64 -18.43
C GLY A 14 3.79 8.90 -17.57
N ALA A 15 4.33 9.96 -18.16
CA ALA A 15 4.42 11.26 -17.51
C ALA A 15 3.01 11.79 -17.18
N GLY A 16 2.83 12.30 -15.95
CA GLY A 16 1.53 12.81 -15.49
C GLY A 16 0.60 11.75 -14.88
N ALA A 17 0.97 10.46 -14.88
CA ALA A 17 0.14 9.38 -14.33
C ALA A 17 -0.30 9.61 -12.87
N ILE A 18 0.52 10.28 -12.04
CA ILE A 18 0.14 10.66 -10.65
C ILE A 18 -1.07 11.60 -10.66
N GLY A 19 -1.05 12.63 -11.49
CA GLY A 19 -2.15 13.59 -11.62
C GLY A 19 -3.44 12.93 -12.12
N ASP A 20 -3.34 12.02 -13.09
CA ASP A 20 -4.50 11.29 -13.60
C ASP A 20 -5.04 10.29 -12.56
N MET A 21 -4.16 9.66 -11.79
CA MET A 21 -4.53 8.81 -10.66
C MET A 21 -5.31 9.60 -9.61
N VAL A 22 -4.81 10.76 -9.20
CA VAL A 22 -5.47 11.61 -8.18
C VAL A 22 -6.86 12.04 -8.65
N LYS A 23 -7.02 12.47 -9.91
CA LYS A 23 -8.33 12.80 -10.50
C LYS A 23 -9.28 11.61 -10.47
N LEU A 24 -8.78 10.42 -10.81
CA LEU A 24 -9.57 9.19 -10.79
C LEU A 24 -10.03 8.85 -9.38
N VAL A 25 -9.14 8.98 -8.38
CA VAL A 25 -9.45 8.72 -6.96
C VAL A 25 -10.42 9.76 -6.40
N ALA A 26 -10.25 11.05 -6.75
CA ALA A 26 -11.18 12.10 -6.36
C ALA A 26 -12.63 11.79 -6.80
N GLY A 27 -12.81 11.21 -7.99
CA GLY A 27 -14.11 10.75 -8.48
C GLY A 27 -14.71 9.57 -7.71
N LYS A 28 -13.93 8.86 -6.88
CA LYS A 28 -14.42 7.71 -6.07
C LYS A 28 -15.08 8.11 -4.77
N ARG A 29 -14.97 9.36 -4.33
CA ARG A 29 -15.50 9.87 -3.06
C ARG A 29 -14.99 9.09 -1.83
N TRP A 30 -13.76 8.59 -1.89
CA TRP A 30 -13.06 8.07 -0.71
C TRP A 30 -12.67 9.22 0.19
N GLY A 31 -12.62 9.00 1.51
CA GLY A 31 -12.44 10.07 2.49
C GLY A 31 -10.98 10.45 2.68
N LYS A 32 -10.19 9.58 3.32
CA LYS A 32 -8.82 9.90 3.72
C LYS A 32 -7.86 8.76 3.39
N ALA A 33 -6.75 9.08 2.71
CA ALA A 33 -5.70 8.12 2.41
C ALA A 33 -4.78 7.86 3.60
N LEU A 34 -4.32 6.61 3.79
CA LEU A 34 -3.02 6.38 4.39
C LEU A 34 -1.98 6.25 3.27
N ILE A 35 -1.01 7.16 3.24
CA ILE A 35 0.14 7.06 2.32
C ILE A 35 1.22 6.23 3.02
N VAL A 36 1.53 5.06 2.46
CA VAL A 36 2.53 4.12 2.99
C VAL A 36 3.78 4.21 2.15
N THR A 37 4.88 4.63 2.74
CA THR A 37 6.14 4.89 2.04
C THR A 37 7.36 4.69 2.94
N ASP A 38 8.52 4.90 2.39
CA ASP A 38 9.82 4.88 3.04
C ASP A 38 10.28 6.35 3.26
N GLY A 39 10.79 6.63 4.46
CA GLY A 39 11.23 7.97 4.84
C GLY A 39 12.37 8.53 4.00
N GLN A 40 13.14 7.70 3.29
CA GLN A 40 14.16 8.19 2.36
C GLN A 40 13.53 8.82 1.12
N LEU A 41 12.45 8.22 0.59
CA LEU A 41 11.72 8.77 -0.56
C LEU A 41 11.10 10.14 -0.23
N VAL A 42 10.60 10.29 1.01
CA VAL A 42 10.09 11.57 1.51
C VAL A 42 11.21 12.61 1.59
N LYS A 43 12.35 12.27 2.20
CA LYS A 43 13.52 13.18 2.31
C LYS A 43 14.09 13.61 0.97
N LEU A 44 13.97 12.77 -0.04
CA LEU A 44 14.41 13.07 -1.42
C LEU A 44 13.38 13.89 -2.21
N GLY A 45 12.23 14.23 -1.62
CA GLY A 45 11.19 15.02 -2.30
C GLY A 45 10.45 14.26 -3.41
N LEU A 46 10.56 12.91 -3.46
CA LEU A 46 9.95 12.12 -4.54
C LEU A 46 8.42 12.07 -4.45
N LEU A 47 7.85 12.38 -3.30
CA LEU A 47 6.41 12.45 -3.07
C LEU A 47 5.82 13.85 -3.28
N ASP A 48 6.63 14.88 -3.53
CA ASP A 48 6.15 16.28 -3.59
C ASP A 48 5.07 16.47 -4.65
N SER A 49 5.24 15.83 -5.80
CA SER A 49 4.23 15.86 -6.87
C SER A 49 2.90 15.22 -6.42
N LEU A 50 2.96 14.14 -5.66
CA LEU A 50 1.77 13.49 -5.10
C LEU A 50 1.09 14.39 -4.08
N PHE A 51 1.84 14.93 -3.12
CA PHE A 51 1.31 15.83 -2.10
C PHE A 51 0.66 17.06 -2.71
N THR A 52 1.37 17.75 -3.61
CA THR A 52 0.84 18.93 -4.32
C THR A 52 -0.49 18.60 -5.02
N THR A 53 -0.54 17.49 -5.75
CA THR A 53 -1.76 17.14 -6.50
C THR A 53 -2.91 16.74 -5.58
N LEU A 54 -2.64 16.06 -4.45
CA LEU A 54 -3.67 15.75 -3.45
C LEU A 54 -4.22 17.02 -2.81
N ASP A 55 -3.33 17.96 -2.44
CA ASP A 55 -3.72 19.24 -1.83
C ASP A 55 -4.54 20.10 -2.78
N GLU A 56 -4.16 20.19 -4.05
CA GLU A 56 -4.92 20.88 -5.11
C GLU A 56 -6.34 20.33 -5.27
N GLN A 57 -6.52 19.03 -5.08
CA GLN A 57 -7.82 18.36 -5.13
C GLN A 57 -8.52 18.29 -3.75
N GLN A 58 -7.96 18.96 -2.74
CA GLN A 58 -8.48 18.98 -1.35
C GLN A 58 -8.69 17.58 -0.76
N MET A 59 -7.85 16.64 -1.13
CA MET A 59 -7.91 15.26 -0.66
C MET A 59 -7.12 15.09 0.62
N SER A 60 -7.77 14.58 1.66
CA SER A 60 -7.13 14.34 2.96
C SER A 60 -6.26 13.09 2.93
N TYR A 61 -5.12 13.16 3.59
CA TYR A 61 -4.23 12.01 3.78
C TYR A 61 -3.53 12.02 5.13
N HIS A 62 -3.00 10.89 5.51
CA HIS A 62 -2.07 10.71 6.62
C HIS A 62 -0.83 9.99 6.09
N LEU A 63 0.37 10.44 6.49
CA LEU A 63 1.63 9.88 6.03
C LEU A 63 2.14 8.84 7.04
N PHE A 64 2.44 7.65 6.56
CA PHE A 64 3.17 6.60 7.26
C PHE A 64 4.46 6.31 6.47
N ASP A 65 5.57 6.93 6.88
CA ASP A 65 6.85 6.92 6.17
C ASP A 65 7.92 6.06 6.86
N GLU A 66 7.49 5.15 7.70
CA GLU A 66 8.37 4.32 8.51
C GLU A 66 8.71 2.96 7.87
N VAL A 67 8.35 2.76 6.60
CA VAL A 67 8.67 1.51 5.92
C VAL A 67 10.18 1.41 5.67
N PHE A 68 10.72 0.23 5.93
CA PHE A 68 12.12 -0.12 5.69
C PHE A 68 12.21 -1.40 4.84
N PRO A 69 13.39 -1.69 4.24
CA PRO A 69 13.58 -2.93 3.50
C PRO A 69 13.28 -4.16 4.36
N ASN A 70 12.62 -5.16 3.76
CA ASN A 70 12.18 -6.38 4.44
C ASN A 70 11.20 -6.08 5.59
N PRO A 71 9.98 -5.61 5.28
CA PRO A 71 9.01 -5.21 6.28
C PRO A 71 8.60 -6.39 7.17
N THR A 72 8.44 -6.10 8.47
CA THR A 72 8.08 -7.09 9.49
C THR A 72 6.60 -7.00 9.85
N GLU A 73 6.08 -8.05 10.48
CA GLU A 73 4.73 -8.04 11.05
C GLU A 73 4.49 -6.86 12.00
N ALA A 74 5.47 -6.53 12.86
CA ALA A 74 5.37 -5.40 13.77
C ALA A 74 5.20 -4.06 13.04
N LEU A 75 5.88 -3.87 11.90
CA LEU A 75 5.72 -2.70 11.05
C LEU A 75 4.32 -2.65 10.44
N VAL A 76 3.80 -3.78 9.98
CA VAL A 76 2.43 -3.88 9.44
C VAL A 76 1.39 -3.48 10.50
N GLN A 77 1.52 -4.01 11.73
CA GLN A 77 0.64 -3.66 12.84
C GLN A 77 0.69 -2.16 13.18
N LYS A 78 1.90 -1.57 13.17
CA LYS A 78 2.07 -0.13 13.38
C LYS A 78 1.39 0.70 12.29
N GLY A 79 1.55 0.33 11.04
CA GLY A 79 0.88 0.98 9.92
C GLY A 79 -0.65 0.81 9.96
N TYR A 80 -1.13 -0.35 10.40
CA TYR A 80 -2.56 -0.58 10.59
C TYR A 80 -3.14 0.27 11.75
N ALA A 81 -2.39 0.42 12.85
CA ALA A 81 -2.78 1.33 13.93
C ALA A 81 -2.88 2.78 13.43
N ALA A 82 -1.87 3.27 12.69
CA ALA A 82 -1.89 4.60 12.08
C ALA A 82 -3.09 4.79 11.14
N TYR A 83 -3.42 3.77 10.32
CA TYR A 83 -4.60 3.77 9.45
C TYR A 83 -5.89 3.99 10.25
N ARG A 84 -6.07 3.25 11.36
CA ARG A 84 -7.27 3.34 12.20
C ARG A 84 -7.36 4.67 12.95
N GLU A 85 -6.28 5.09 13.60
CA GLU A 85 -6.21 6.31 14.41
C GLU A 85 -6.43 7.57 13.56
N ALA A 86 -5.90 7.59 12.34
CA ALA A 86 -6.11 8.69 11.42
C ALA A 86 -7.48 8.68 10.74
N GLY A 87 -8.29 7.63 10.89
CA GLY A 87 -9.59 7.49 10.25
C GLY A 87 -9.50 7.38 8.73
N CYS A 88 -8.49 6.68 8.23
CA CYS A 88 -8.33 6.45 6.80
C CYS A 88 -9.32 5.41 6.29
N ASP A 89 -9.66 5.46 4.99
CA ASP A 89 -10.59 4.53 4.34
C ASP A 89 -10.06 3.95 3.03
N TYR A 90 -8.87 4.37 2.58
CA TYR A 90 -8.11 3.77 1.49
C TYR A 90 -6.60 3.95 1.70
N LEU A 91 -5.82 3.28 0.85
CA LEU A 91 -4.36 3.25 0.93
C LEU A 91 -3.73 3.75 -0.36
N ILE A 92 -2.63 4.51 -0.25
CA ILE A 92 -1.72 4.81 -1.35
C ILE A 92 -0.34 4.28 -0.93
N ALA A 93 0.17 3.27 -1.62
CA ALA A 93 1.55 2.82 -1.47
C ALA A 93 2.43 3.56 -2.46
N PHE A 94 3.50 4.20 -1.99
CA PHE A 94 4.47 4.89 -2.83
C PHE A 94 5.86 4.33 -2.58
N GLY A 95 6.47 3.74 -3.60
CA GLY A 95 7.83 3.18 -3.51
C GLY A 95 8.02 1.88 -4.25
N GLY A 96 9.00 1.10 -3.84
CA GLY A 96 9.27 -0.23 -4.36
C GLY A 96 8.43 -1.33 -3.68
N GLY A 97 8.95 -2.55 -3.71
CA GLY A 97 8.27 -3.73 -3.14
C GLY A 97 7.88 -3.57 -1.68
N SER A 98 8.78 -3.05 -0.82
CA SER A 98 8.54 -2.97 0.63
C SER A 98 7.33 -2.08 1.00
N PRO A 99 7.20 -0.83 0.52
CA PRO A 99 5.99 -0.04 0.76
C PRO A 99 4.72 -0.69 0.20
N ILE A 100 4.79 -1.27 -1.00
CA ILE A 100 3.64 -1.89 -1.64
C ILE A 100 3.18 -3.13 -0.86
N ASP A 101 4.11 -3.99 -0.45
CA ASP A 101 3.80 -5.20 0.32
C ASP A 101 3.29 -4.87 1.73
N THR A 102 3.88 -3.86 2.40
CA THR A 102 3.37 -3.35 3.68
C THR A 102 1.93 -2.86 3.53
N ALA A 103 1.63 -2.06 2.51
CA ALA A 103 0.29 -1.55 2.27
C ALA A 103 -0.72 -2.68 1.94
N LYS A 104 -0.31 -3.72 1.21
CA LYS A 104 -1.14 -4.91 0.98
C LYS A 104 -1.46 -5.64 2.28
N ALA A 105 -0.47 -5.82 3.16
CA ALA A 105 -0.69 -6.46 4.45
C ALA A 105 -1.61 -5.62 5.35
N ILE A 106 -1.41 -4.30 5.42
CA ILE A 106 -2.34 -3.39 6.10
C ILE A 106 -3.75 -3.53 5.53
N LYS A 107 -3.90 -3.53 4.20
CA LYS A 107 -5.20 -3.73 3.53
C LYS A 107 -5.90 -5.00 3.98
N ILE A 108 -5.19 -6.12 4.13
CA ILE A 108 -5.77 -7.38 4.62
C ILE A 108 -6.37 -7.16 6.01
N LEU A 109 -5.64 -6.50 6.91
CA LEU A 109 -6.08 -6.27 8.29
C LEU A 109 -7.29 -5.34 8.40
N THR A 110 -7.56 -4.51 7.41
CA THR A 110 -8.74 -3.61 7.42
C THR A 110 -10.07 -4.37 7.37
N ALA A 111 -10.09 -5.61 6.90
CA ALA A 111 -11.31 -6.40 6.74
C ALA A 111 -11.19 -7.82 7.34
N ASN A 112 -10.05 -8.18 7.90
CA ASN A 112 -9.79 -9.50 8.45
C ASN A 112 -9.09 -9.36 9.80
N PRO A 113 -9.60 -9.98 10.89
CA PRO A 113 -9.04 -9.82 12.24
C PRO A 113 -7.74 -10.63 12.42
N GLY A 114 -6.94 -10.26 13.41
CA GLY A 114 -5.72 -10.96 13.80
C GLY A 114 -4.44 -10.40 13.14
N PRO A 115 -3.28 -11.03 13.35
CA PRO A 115 -2.03 -10.63 12.74
C PRO A 115 -1.99 -10.98 11.25
N SER A 116 -1.18 -10.27 10.47
CA SER A 116 -1.07 -10.53 9.02
C SER A 116 -0.48 -11.92 8.73
N THR A 117 0.28 -12.48 9.65
CA THR A 117 0.86 -13.83 9.56
C THR A 117 -0.20 -14.94 9.48
N ASP A 118 -1.39 -14.75 10.04
CA ASP A 118 -2.50 -15.72 9.96
C ASP A 118 -3.00 -15.90 8.51
N TYR A 119 -2.70 -14.92 7.65
CA TYR A 119 -3.09 -14.91 6.24
C TYR A 119 -2.00 -15.40 5.30
N SER A 120 -0.93 -15.99 5.84
CA SER A 120 0.13 -16.62 5.06
C SER A 120 -0.40 -17.84 4.30
N GLY A 121 -0.23 -17.83 2.97
CA GLY A 121 -0.67 -18.91 2.06
C GLY A 121 -1.87 -18.53 1.19
N VAL A 122 -2.13 -19.38 0.21
CA VAL A 122 -3.18 -19.16 -0.78
C VAL A 122 -4.58 -19.38 -0.19
N GLY A 123 -5.51 -18.47 -0.48
CA GLY A 123 -6.92 -18.61 -0.10
C GLY A 123 -7.24 -18.32 1.37
N LYS A 124 -6.29 -17.79 2.14
CA LYS A 124 -6.48 -17.46 3.56
C LYS A 124 -7.26 -16.15 3.77
N VAL A 125 -7.09 -15.19 2.87
CA VAL A 125 -7.79 -13.89 2.93
C VAL A 125 -9.22 -14.07 2.43
N LYS A 126 -10.20 -13.88 3.33
CA LYS A 126 -11.62 -14.08 3.03
C LYS A 126 -12.32 -12.80 2.54
N ASN A 127 -11.94 -11.67 3.13
CA ASN A 127 -12.56 -10.39 2.85
C ASN A 127 -11.57 -9.46 2.13
N ALA A 128 -12.00 -8.89 1.01
CA ALA A 128 -11.23 -7.84 0.34
C ALA A 128 -11.19 -6.61 1.25
N GLY A 129 -10.01 -6.15 1.60
CA GLY A 129 -9.85 -4.91 2.39
C GLY A 129 -10.17 -3.66 1.57
N VAL A 130 -9.85 -2.51 2.14
CA VAL A 130 -10.06 -1.19 1.54
C VAL A 130 -9.35 -1.04 0.18
N PRO A 131 -9.73 -0.05 -0.64
CA PRO A 131 -9.04 0.23 -1.88
C PRO A 131 -7.55 0.51 -1.65
N LEU A 132 -6.73 0.06 -2.59
CA LEU A 132 -5.28 0.30 -2.60
C LEU A 132 -4.86 0.82 -3.97
N VAL A 133 -4.12 1.92 -3.96
CA VAL A 133 -3.39 2.46 -5.11
C VAL A 133 -1.90 2.20 -4.89
N ALA A 134 -1.22 1.64 -5.88
CA ALA A 134 0.23 1.44 -5.84
C ALA A 134 0.92 2.36 -6.86
N ILE A 135 1.84 3.20 -6.38
CA ILE A 135 2.72 4.05 -7.18
C ILE A 135 4.12 3.46 -7.09
N ASN A 136 4.48 2.69 -8.12
CA ASN A 136 5.74 1.98 -8.14
C ASN A 136 6.89 2.89 -8.59
N THR A 137 7.99 2.88 -7.85
CA THR A 137 9.20 3.66 -8.15
C THR A 137 10.37 2.77 -8.62
N THR A 138 10.22 1.45 -8.59
CA THR A 138 11.28 0.51 -8.96
C THR A 138 10.77 -0.56 -9.92
N ALA A 139 11.46 -0.75 -11.04
CA ALA A 139 11.23 -1.89 -11.90
C ALA A 139 11.95 -3.13 -11.33
N GLY A 140 11.24 -4.25 -11.16
CA GLY A 140 11.87 -5.50 -10.71
C GLY A 140 10.92 -6.43 -9.97
N THR A 141 10.38 -6.03 -8.82
CA THR A 141 9.56 -6.91 -7.97
C THR A 141 8.18 -7.21 -8.54
N ALA A 142 7.66 -6.35 -9.40
CA ALA A 142 6.27 -6.38 -9.89
C ALA A 142 5.23 -6.45 -8.76
N ALA A 143 5.57 -5.92 -7.57
CA ALA A 143 4.70 -5.96 -6.41
C ALA A 143 3.34 -5.28 -6.68
N GLU A 144 3.31 -4.23 -7.50
CA GLU A 144 2.11 -3.53 -7.94
C GLU A 144 1.18 -4.41 -8.79
N MET A 145 1.70 -5.46 -9.42
CA MET A 145 0.98 -6.36 -10.33
C MET A 145 0.55 -7.67 -9.66
N THR A 146 1.09 -7.99 -8.47
CA THR A 146 0.84 -9.26 -7.79
C THR A 146 -0.16 -9.12 -6.64
N SER A 147 -0.82 -10.22 -6.30
CA SER A 147 -1.67 -10.31 -5.10
C SER A 147 -0.89 -10.68 -3.84
N ASN A 148 0.36 -11.09 -3.97
CA ASN A 148 1.21 -11.51 -2.86
C ASN A 148 1.86 -10.32 -2.16
N ALA A 149 2.17 -10.48 -0.88
CA ALA A 149 3.00 -9.58 -0.09
C ALA A 149 4.06 -10.39 0.65
N VAL A 150 5.29 -9.87 0.71
CA VAL A 150 6.40 -10.50 1.43
C VAL A 150 6.62 -9.76 2.73
N ILE A 151 6.24 -10.38 3.84
CA ILE A 151 6.36 -9.84 5.20
C ILE A 151 7.17 -10.83 6.03
N ILE A 152 8.14 -10.33 6.79
CA ILE A 152 8.98 -11.16 7.64
C ILE A 152 8.29 -11.41 8.97
N ASP A 153 8.10 -12.67 9.30
CA ASP A 153 7.71 -13.12 10.62
C ASP A 153 8.95 -13.47 11.43
N LEU A 154 9.33 -12.57 12.33
CA LEU A 154 10.51 -12.75 13.17
C LEU A 154 10.34 -13.89 14.18
N SER A 155 9.13 -14.35 14.46
CA SER A 155 8.88 -15.48 15.36
C SER A 155 9.34 -16.82 14.75
N LEU A 156 9.48 -16.88 13.43
CA LEU A 156 9.94 -18.06 12.69
C LEU A 156 11.47 -18.10 12.49
N ILE A 157 12.17 -17.04 12.89
CA ILE A 157 13.63 -17.00 12.80
C ILE A 157 14.21 -17.63 14.06
N HIS A 158 14.49 -18.94 13.98
CA HIS A 158 15.28 -19.63 15.00
C HIS A 158 16.76 -19.43 14.68
N ILE A 159 17.47 -18.78 15.57
CA ILE A 159 18.93 -18.67 15.55
C ILE A 159 19.54 -19.94 16.14
#